data_dea4150a1e2f1a8db5b70c58e61805d4
#
_entry.id   dea4150a1e2f1a8db5b70c58e61805d4
#
_cell.length_a   1.000
_cell.length_b   1.000
_cell.length_c   1.000
_cell.angle_alpha   90.00
_cell.angle_beta   90.00
_cell.angle_gamma   90.00
#
_symmetry.space_group_name_H-M   'P 1'
#
loop_
_entity.id
_entity.type
_entity.pdbx_description
1 polymer ?
#
loop_
_entity_poly.entity_id
_entity_poly.type
_entity_poly.pdbx_seq_one_letter_code
_entity_poly.pdbx_strand_id
1 'polypeptide(L)'
;MIKYLIATLLISTSCYCQIPQYYSNIDFNQSSIQIENQLSNLITDTHTTEYPYTSNDTDTWDVLKLSDEVQNSPSDVFLVYGFDVSTAISQFNYTRDKNLSCHISGCSGLWNREHVYAKSLATPALSVGQE
;
A
#
# COMPACT_ATOMS: atom_id res chain seq x y z
N MET A 1 -27.74 -0.90 57.70
CA MET A 1 -26.53 -1.13 56.87
C MET A 1 -26.99 -1.61 55.51
N ILE A 2 -26.98 -0.72 54.51
CA ILE A 2 -27.39 -1.02 53.12
C ILE A 2 -26.14 -1.48 52.38
N LYS A 3 -26.12 -2.74 51.93
CA LYS A 3 -25.05 -3.29 51.08
C LYS A 3 -25.32 -2.91 49.66
N TYR A 4 -24.53 -2.00 49.11
CA TYR A 4 -24.55 -1.67 47.69
C TYR A 4 -23.88 -2.80 46.88
N LEU A 5 -24.70 -3.51 46.11
CA LEU A 5 -24.22 -4.50 45.14
C LEU A 5 -23.83 -3.73 43.86
N ILE A 6 -22.54 -3.54 43.64
CA ILE A 6 -22.03 -2.97 42.40
C ILE A 6 -21.99 -4.10 41.36
N ALA A 7 -22.96 -4.10 40.46
CA ALA A 7 -22.94 -4.97 39.30
C ALA A 7 -21.99 -4.37 38.28
N THR A 8 -20.80 -4.92 38.16
CA THR A 8 -19.83 -4.57 37.13
C THR A 8 -20.32 -5.17 35.79
N LEU A 9 -20.90 -4.33 34.93
CA LEU A 9 -21.30 -4.71 33.58
C LEU A 9 -20.03 -4.85 32.73
N LEU A 10 -19.57 -6.06 32.50
CA LEU A 10 -18.51 -6.36 31.55
C LEU A 10 -19.04 -6.15 30.13
N ILE A 11 -18.80 -4.99 29.57
CA ILE A 11 -19.05 -4.72 28.16
C ILE A 11 -17.91 -5.39 27.38
N SER A 12 -18.15 -6.59 26.86
CA SER A 12 -17.27 -7.21 25.86
C SER A 12 -17.41 -6.44 24.56
N THR A 13 -16.50 -5.55 24.27
CA THR A 13 -16.36 -4.96 22.94
C THR A 13 -15.83 -6.04 22.00
N SER A 14 -16.73 -6.68 21.27
CA SER A 14 -16.32 -7.55 20.17
C SER A 14 -15.69 -6.67 19.09
N CYS A 15 -14.37 -6.78 18.92
CA CYS A 15 -13.68 -6.15 17.83
C CYS A 15 -14.05 -6.91 16.55
N TYR A 16 -15.06 -6.45 15.84
CA TYR A 16 -15.38 -6.97 14.52
C TYR A 16 -14.34 -6.43 13.55
N CYS A 17 -13.49 -7.30 13.02
CA CYS A 17 -12.67 -6.99 11.86
C CYS A 17 -13.64 -6.78 10.68
N GLN A 18 -13.91 -5.52 10.33
CA GLN A 18 -14.77 -5.22 9.19
C GLN A 18 -13.99 -5.50 7.91
N ILE A 19 -14.54 -6.37 7.08
CA ILE A 19 -14.05 -6.55 5.73
C ILE A 19 -14.31 -5.24 4.97
N PRO A 20 -13.29 -4.59 4.37
CA PRO A 20 -13.49 -3.38 3.60
C PRO A 20 -14.55 -3.59 2.51
N GLN A 21 -15.33 -2.56 2.21
CA GLN A 21 -16.43 -2.62 1.24
C GLN A 21 -15.99 -3.14 -0.13
N TYR A 22 -14.76 -2.89 -0.53
CA TYR A 22 -14.16 -3.39 -1.77
C TYR A 22 -14.23 -4.92 -1.87
N TYR A 23 -14.09 -5.64 -0.75
CA TYR A 23 -14.12 -7.10 -0.70
C TYR A 23 -15.48 -7.67 -0.28
N SER A 24 -16.54 -6.87 -0.22
CA SER A 24 -17.86 -7.28 0.29
C SER A 24 -18.49 -8.45 -0.47
N ASN A 25 -18.10 -8.65 -1.72
CA ASN A 25 -18.60 -9.73 -2.58
C ASN A 25 -17.74 -11.01 -2.53
N ILE A 26 -16.67 -11.02 -1.72
CA ILE A 26 -15.80 -12.19 -1.58
C ILE A 26 -16.34 -13.09 -0.47
N ASP A 27 -16.59 -14.34 -0.79
CA ASP A 27 -16.96 -15.36 0.22
C ASP A 27 -15.68 -16.00 0.80
N PHE A 28 -15.26 -15.49 1.95
CA PHE A 28 -14.07 -15.98 2.65
C PHE A 28 -14.27 -17.36 3.34
N ASN A 29 -15.44 -17.98 3.26
CA ASN A 29 -15.69 -19.32 3.79
C ASN A 29 -15.40 -20.42 2.77
N GLN A 30 -14.96 -20.07 1.58
CA GLN A 30 -14.63 -20.99 0.50
C GLN A 30 -13.20 -21.56 0.65
N SER A 31 -12.85 -22.51 -0.21
CA SER A 31 -11.46 -22.99 -0.27
C SER A 31 -10.51 -21.89 -0.74
N SER A 32 -9.22 -22.00 -0.41
CA SER A 32 -8.19 -21.02 -0.80
C SER A 32 -8.17 -20.74 -2.30
N ILE A 33 -8.30 -21.78 -3.13
CA ILE A 33 -8.36 -21.65 -4.60
C ILE A 33 -9.58 -20.84 -5.04
N GLN A 34 -10.73 -21.06 -4.41
CA GLN A 34 -11.95 -20.32 -4.75
C GLN A 34 -11.86 -18.84 -4.31
N ILE A 35 -11.26 -18.58 -3.15
CA ILE A 35 -10.99 -17.22 -2.69
C ILE A 35 -10.00 -16.51 -3.62
N GLU A 36 -8.92 -17.17 -4.02
CA GLU A 36 -7.95 -16.64 -4.97
C GLU A 36 -8.60 -16.27 -6.31
N ASN A 37 -9.44 -17.15 -6.85
CA ASN A 37 -10.17 -16.87 -8.09
C ASN A 37 -11.14 -15.68 -7.94
N GLN A 38 -11.87 -15.57 -6.83
CA GLN A 38 -12.74 -14.42 -6.56
C GLN A 38 -11.95 -13.12 -6.46
N LEU A 39 -10.81 -13.12 -5.77
CA LEU A 39 -9.94 -11.96 -5.65
C LEU A 39 -9.33 -11.56 -7.00
N SER A 40 -8.87 -12.53 -7.79
CA SER A 40 -8.34 -12.29 -9.14
C SER A 40 -9.39 -11.65 -10.05
N ASN A 41 -10.61 -12.18 -10.04
CA ASN A 41 -11.72 -11.61 -10.82
C ASN A 41 -12.04 -10.18 -10.34
N LEU A 42 -12.16 -9.97 -9.02
CA LEU A 42 -12.43 -8.65 -8.46
C LEU A 42 -11.37 -7.62 -8.89
N ILE A 43 -10.09 -7.96 -8.79
CA ILE A 43 -9.01 -7.08 -9.20
C ILE A 43 -9.08 -6.79 -10.69
N THR A 44 -9.30 -7.81 -11.52
CA THR A 44 -9.40 -7.65 -12.98
C THR A 44 -10.58 -6.77 -13.37
N ASP A 45 -11.74 -7.01 -12.78
CA ASP A 45 -12.98 -6.29 -13.12
C ASP A 45 -12.97 -4.83 -12.63
N THR A 46 -12.24 -4.54 -11.57
CA THR A 46 -12.15 -3.19 -10.98
C THR A 46 -10.95 -2.39 -11.45
N HIS A 47 -9.98 -3.01 -12.11
CA HIS A 47 -8.80 -2.33 -12.67
C HIS A 47 -9.18 -1.64 -13.99
N THR A 48 -9.88 -0.53 -13.86
CA THR A 48 -10.42 0.23 -15.01
C THR A 48 -9.55 1.40 -15.45
N THR A 49 -8.52 1.73 -14.67
CA THR A 49 -7.62 2.84 -14.94
C THR A 49 -6.17 2.36 -14.84
N GLU A 50 -5.44 2.49 -15.92
CA GLU A 50 -4.00 2.23 -15.96
C GLU A 50 -3.27 3.57 -16.06
N TYR A 51 -2.36 3.81 -15.12
CA TYR A 51 -1.48 4.97 -15.18
C TYR A 51 -0.22 4.63 -15.97
N PRO A 52 0.23 5.51 -16.88
CA PRO A 52 1.49 5.29 -17.57
C PRO A 52 2.65 5.25 -16.56
N TYR A 53 3.68 4.50 -16.91
CA TYR A 53 4.87 4.38 -16.05
C TYR A 53 5.60 5.71 -15.90
N THR A 54 5.72 6.47 -16.99
CA THR A 54 6.25 7.84 -17.03
C THR A 54 5.51 8.63 -18.10
N SER A 55 5.07 9.84 -17.79
CA SER A 55 4.28 10.70 -18.68
C SER A 55 4.48 12.16 -18.31
N ASN A 56 4.05 13.06 -19.19
CA ASN A 56 3.92 14.48 -18.89
C ASN A 56 2.57 14.79 -18.20
N ASP A 57 1.62 13.86 -18.27
CA ASP A 57 0.37 13.89 -17.53
C ASP A 57 0.53 13.07 -16.25
N THR A 58 -0.58 12.79 -15.53
CA THR A 58 -0.54 11.97 -14.32
C THR A 58 0.03 10.58 -14.61
N ASP A 59 1.08 10.23 -13.92
CA ASP A 59 1.80 8.96 -14.05
C ASP A 59 1.99 8.25 -12.69
N THR A 60 2.73 7.14 -12.70
CA THR A 60 3.00 6.38 -11.48
C THR A 60 3.81 7.16 -10.44
N TRP A 61 4.59 8.18 -10.83
CA TRP A 61 5.29 9.05 -9.86
C TRP A 61 4.30 9.89 -9.05
N ASP A 62 3.31 10.46 -9.73
CA ASP A 62 2.30 11.30 -9.09
C ASP A 62 1.39 10.47 -8.18
N VAL A 63 1.02 9.27 -8.64
CA VAL A 63 0.24 8.32 -7.82
C VAL A 63 1.00 7.96 -6.54
N LEU A 64 2.28 7.60 -6.62
CA LEU A 64 3.11 7.25 -5.46
C LEU A 64 3.28 8.43 -4.49
N LYS A 65 3.46 9.65 -5.00
CA LYS A 65 3.52 10.86 -4.16
C LYS A 65 2.26 11.10 -3.35
N LEU A 66 1.12 10.57 -3.80
CA LEU A 66 -0.16 10.68 -3.10
C LEU A 66 -0.44 9.46 -2.23
N SER A 67 -0.23 8.24 -2.75
CA SER A 67 -0.53 7.00 -2.03
C SER A 67 0.38 6.77 -0.83
N ASP A 68 1.64 7.16 -0.96
CA ASP A 68 2.67 6.93 0.04
C ASP A 68 2.99 8.19 0.86
N GLU A 69 2.11 9.19 0.80
CA GLU A 69 2.26 10.42 1.58
C GLU A 69 2.28 10.13 3.08
N VAL A 70 3.24 10.72 3.78
CA VAL A 70 3.36 10.58 5.23
C VAL A 70 2.25 11.35 5.93
N GLN A 71 1.41 10.67 6.68
CA GLN A 71 0.36 11.27 7.48
C GLN A 71 0.96 12.28 8.47
N ASN A 72 0.60 13.52 8.42
CA ASN A 72 1.14 14.65 9.18
C ASN A 72 2.45 15.25 8.63
N SER A 73 2.97 14.78 7.50
CA SER A 73 4.05 15.42 6.76
C SER A 73 3.80 15.34 5.26
N PRO A 74 2.89 16.15 4.71
CA PRO A 74 2.45 16.03 3.32
C PRO A 74 3.51 16.38 2.28
N SER A 75 4.69 16.82 2.71
CA SER A 75 5.88 17.00 1.88
C SER A 75 6.68 15.72 1.67
N ASP A 76 6.41 14.66 2.46
CA ASP A 76 7.21 13.45 2.49
C ASP A 76 6.42 12.23 2.01
N VAL A 77 7.15 11.25 1.49
CA VAL A 77 6.64 9.91 1.16
C VAL A 77 7.31 8.86 2.04
N PHE A 78 6.58 7.77 2.31
CA PHE A 78 7.14 6.57 2.91
C PHE A 78 7.97 5.79 1.90
N LEU A 79 9.09 5.27 2.37
CA LEU A 79 9.96 4.36 1.60
C LEU A 79 9.73 2.92 2.08
N VAL A 80 9.86 1.97 1.17
CA VAL A 80 9.81 0.54 1.48
C VAL A 80 10.99 0.11 2.37
N TYR A 81 12.11 0.82 2.26
CA TYR A 81 13.33 0.55 3.02
C TYR A 81 13.56 1.63 4.07
N GLY A 82 14.31 1.26 5.08
CA GLY A 82 14.61 2.12 6.20
C GLY A 82 13.84 1.74 7.46
N PHE A 83 14.29 2.25 8.60
CA PHE A 83 13.72 1.93 9.90
C PHE A 83 13.80 3.08 10.91
N ASP A 84 14.41 4.20 10.54
CA ASP A 84 14.60 5.34 11.43
C ASP A 84 14.35 6.67 10.69
N VAL A 85 13.53 7.54 11.25
CA VAL A 85 13.26 8.89 10.72
C VAL A 85 14.21 9.94 11.28
N SER A 86 14.91 9.64 12.36
CA SER A 86 15.77 10.60 13.08
C SER A 86 17.22 10.63 12.59
N THR A 87 17.59 9.68 11.72
CA THR A 87 18.97 9.56 11.25
C THR A 87 19.27 10.50 10.08
N ALA A 88 20.46 11.10 10.12
CA ALA A 88 21.01 11.83 8.97
C ALA A 88 21.49 10.89 7.83
N ILE A 89 21.55 9.58 8.11
CA ILE A 89 21.99 8.57 7.14
C ILE A 89 20.77 8.19 6.29
N SER A 90 20.73 8.70 5.07
CA SER A 90 19.58 8.58 4.17
C SER A 90 19.11 7.15 3.93
N GLN A 91 20.01 6.18 3.89
CA GLN A 91 19.68 4.77 3.68
C GLN A 91 18.94 4.11 4.86
N PHE A 92 18.95 4.71 6.03
CA PHE A 92 18.24 4.21 7.21
C PHE A 92 16.90 4.91 7.43
N ASN A 93 16.69 6.05 6.79
CA ASN A 93 15.47 6.82 6.92
C ASN A 93 14.38 6.23 6.02
N TYR A 94 13.19 5.96 6.59
CA TYR A 94 12.04 5.42 5.88
C TYR A 94 11.10 6.49 5.33
N THR A 95 11.46 7.78 5.41
CA THR A 95 10.75 8.89 4.78
C THR A 95 11.66 9.71 3.89
N ARG A 96 11.11 10.38 2.91
CA ARG A 96 11.85 11.23 1.98
C ARG A 96 10.97 12.34 1.45
N ASP A 97 11.53 13.54 1.26
CA ASP A 97 10.83 14.61 0.53
C ASP A 97 10.40 14.10 -0.85
N LYS A 98 9.11 14.21 -1.13
CA LYS A 98 8.49 13.67 -2.36
C LYS A 98 9.02 14.30 -3.66
N ASN A 99 9.68 15.47 -3.56
CA ASN A 99 10.32 16.13 -4.71
C ASN A 99 11.74 15.62 -4.97
N LEU A 100 12.32 14.83 -4.05
CA LEU A 100 13.63 14.21 -4.22
C LEU A 100 13.53 12.87 -4.95
N SER A 101 12.69 12.78 -5.97
CA SER A 101 12.57 11.60 -6.82
C SER A 101 13.75 11.48 -7.78
N CYS A 102 14.16 10.24 -8.05
CA CYS A 102 15.26 9.93 -8.96
C CYS A 102 14.79 9.05 -10.11
N HIS A 103 14.84 9.57 -11.32
CA HIS A 103 14.38 8.90 -12.53
C HIS A 103 15.49 8.10 -13.25
N ILE A 104 16.69 8.03 -12.66
CA ILE A 104 17.85 7.31 -13.20
C ILE A 104 18.44 6.38 -12.14
N SER A 105 19.40 5.55 -12.49
CA SER A 105 20.14 4.72 -11.53
C SER A 105 21.20 5.53 -10.76
N GLY A 106 21.56 5.03 -9.55
CA GLY A 106 22.66 5.58 -8.77
C GLY A 106 22.29 6.80 -7.91
N CYS A 107 21.06 6.95 -7.54
CA CYS A 107 20.49 8.08 -6.83
C CYS A 107 20.63 7.99 -5.31
N SER A 108 21.81 8.22 -4.78
CA SER A 108 22.02 8.26 -3.32
C SER A 108 21.24 9.41 -2.68
N GLY A 109 20.49 9.12 -1.62
CA GLY A 109 19.71 10.12 -0.88
C GLY A 109 18.39 10.54 -1.54
N LEU A 110 18.10 10.06 -2.73
CA LEU A 110 16.83 10.26 -3.43
C LEU A 110 15.97 8.99 -3.34
N TRP A 111 14.69 9.08 -3.72
CA TRP A 111 13.82 7.92 -3.80
C TRP A 111 13.51 7.56 -5.25
N ASN A 112 13.21 6.28 -5.49
CA ASN A 112 12.83 5.75 -6.79
C ASN A 112 11.65 4.79 -6.64
N ARG A 113 10.98 4.49 -7.75
CA ARG A 113 9.93 3.48 -7.82
C ARG A 113 10.56 2.10 -7.70
N GLU A 114 9.91 1.22 -6.93
CA GLU A 114 10.27 -0.18 -6.84
C GLU A 114 9.16 -1.06 -7.41
N HIS A 115 9.54 -2.03 -8.19
CA HIS A 115 8.61 -3.06 -8.64
C HIS A 115 8.43 -4.09 -7.53
N VAL A 116 7.20 -4.24 -7.02
CA VAL A 116 6.86 -5.28 -6.04
C VAL A 116 7.16 -6.67 -6.58
N TYR A 117 6.98 -6.85 -7.89
CA TYR A 117 7.33 -8.07 -8.59
C TYR A 117 8.25 -7.78 -9.78
N ALA A 118 9.41 -8.44 -9.80
CA ALA A 118 10.38 -8.23 -10.88
C ALA A 118 9.83 -8.79 -12.20
N LYS A 119 9.60 -7.93 -13.19
CA LYS A 119 9.12 -8.30 -14.53
C LYS A 119 9.93 -9.46 -15.16
N SER A 120 11.25 -9.46 -14.94
CA SER A 120 12.17 -10.47 -15.45
C SER A 120 11.98 -11.87 -14.88
N LEU A 121 11.27 -11.99 -13.74
CA LEU A 121 10.98 -13.26 -13.08
C LEU A 121 9.61 -13.84 -13.45
N ALA A 122 8.80 -13.10 -14.19
CA ALA A 122 7.48 -13.56 -14.61
C ALA A 122 7.58 -14.62 -15.71
N THR A 123 6.77 -15.68 -15.58
CA THR A 123 6.64 -16.72 -16.62
C THR A 123 5.14 -17.00 -16.82
N PRO A 124 4.55 -16.69 -17.98
CA PRO A 124 5.17 -15.97 -19.11
C PRO A 124 5.61 -14.55 -18.75
N ALA A 125 6.51 -14.00 -19.54
CA ALA A 125 6.99 -12.62 -19.34
C ALA A 125 5.83 -11.64 -19.33
N LEU A 126 5.80 -10.73 -18.35
CA LEU A 126 4.79 -9.69 -18.29
C LEU A 126 4.99 -8.72 -19.47
N SER A 127 3.98 -8.61 -20.31
CA SER A 127 3.89 -7.50 -21.26
C SER A 127 3.38 -6.29 -20.47
N VAL A 128 4.24 -5.31 -20.23
CA VAL A 128 3.76 -4.00 -19.79
C VAL A 128 3.30 -3.27 -21.02
N GLY A 129 2.19 -2.54 -20.91
CA GLY A 129 1.74 -1.63 -21.95
C GLY A 129 2.90 -0.76 -22.40
N GLN A 130 3.00 -0.55 -23.69
CA GLN A 130 4.05 0.34 -24.23
C GLN A 130 3.79 1.72 -23.66
N GLU A 131 4.81 2.28 -23.05
CA GLU A 131 4.85 3.67 -22.61
C GLU A 131 4.74 4.63 -23.79
#